data_ef2e76a511e5d38cd06f5538203d8a79
#
_entry.id   ef2e76a511e5d38cd06f5538203d8a79
#
_cell.length_a   1.000
_cell.length_b   1.000
_cell.length_c   1.000
_cell.angle_alpha   90.00
_cell.angle_beta   90.00
_cell.angle_gamma   90.00
#
_symmetry.space_group_name_H-M   'P 1'
#
loop_
_entity.id
_entity.type
_entity.pdbx_description
1 polymer ?
#
loop_
_entity_poly.entity_id
_entity_poly.type
_entity_poly.pdbx_seq_one_letter_code
_entity_poly.pdbx_strand_id
1 'polypeptide(L)'
;KDRKLIVAGNWKMNKTVAESLDLVNHLTRELASVREVDMVVCPPFTALSDVAKIVLETDIRLGAQNMSENGIGAHTGEIAASMLKEFSVRYVILGHSERRQFQKESDELVSKKAHAAHAALIRPIVCVGELLEHRESGQTEDIVGTQLKGSLAGLSAEQMLETILAYEPVWAIGTGKTASPEQAQEVHAFIRGQ
;
A
#
# COMPACT_ATOMS: atom_id res chain seq x y z
N LYS A 1 1.42 -21.81 -8.05
CA LYS A 1 1.93 -21.54 -6.69
C LYS A 1 0.81 -20.82 -5.94
N ASP A 2 0.37 -21.38 -4.83
CA ASP A 2 -0.68 -20.75 -4.02
C ASP A 2 -0.15 -19.41 -3.51
N ARG A 3 -0.96 -18.36 -3.67
CA ARG A 3 -0.62 -17.01 -3.20
C ARG A 3 -0.89 -16.95 -1.69
N LYS A 4 0.07 -16.47 -0.94
CA LYS A 4 -0.14 -16.21 0.48
C LYS A 4 -1.12 -15.03 0.64
N LEU A 5 -2.09 -15.17 1.52
CA LEU A 5 -3.01 -14.11 1.86
C LEU A 5 -2.29 -13.01 2.64
N ILE A 6 -2.64 -11.76 2.38
CA ILE A 6 -2.09 -10.60 3.07
C ILE A 6 -3.26 -9.75 3.59
N VAL A 7 -3.19 -9.36 4.85
CA VAL A 7 -4.10 -8.39 5.47
C VAL A 7 -3.28 -7.19 5.89
N ALA A 8 -3.49 -6.05 5.24
CA ALA A 8 -2.76 -4.82 5.48
C ALA A 8 -3.68 -3.72 6.01
N GLY A 9 -3.36 -3.14 7.15
CA GLY A 9 -4.07 -2.03 7.76
C GLY A 9 -3.40 -0.69 7.42
N ASN A 10 -3.99 0.09 6.51
CA ASN A 10 -3.58 1.47 6.28
C ASN A 10 -4.27 2.37 7.32
N TRP A 11 -3.49 2.88 8.29
CA TRP A 11 -4.04 3.73 9.35
C TRP A 11 -4.31 5.16 8.86
N LYS A 12 -3.83 5.50 7.69
CA LYS A 12 -3.94 6.84 7.10
C LYS A 12 -3.41 7.92 8.05
N MET A 13 -4.01 9.09 8.06
CA MET A 13 -3.63 10.19 8.95
C MET A 13 -4.41 10.11 10.27
N ASN A 14 -4.27 8.98 10.98
CA ASN A 14 -4.91 8.76 12.28
C ASN A 14 -3.91 8.22 13.29
N LYS A 15 -4.19 8.43 14.55
CA LYS A 15 -3.44 7.95 15.71
C LYS A 15 -2.22 8.81 16.05
N THR A 16 -2.18 9.25 17.28
CA THR A 16 -0.97 9.72 17.95
C THR A 16 -0.05 8.54 18.25
N VAL A 17 1.16 8.79 18.73
CA VAL A 17 2.09 7.72 19.14
C VAL A 17 1.46 6.83 20.22
N ALA A 18 0.87 7.43 21.27
CA ALA A 18 0.24 6.69 22.35
C ALA A 18 -0.91 5.78 21.85
N GLU A 19 -1.80 6.30 21.02
CA GLU A 19 -2.90 5.55 20.43
C GLU A 19 -2.41 4.45 19.47
N SER A 20 -1.30 4.69 18.79
CA SER A 20 -0.65 3.71 17.90
C SER A 20 -0.08 2.55 18.70
N LEU A 21 0.59 2.83 19.81
CA LEU A 21 1.13 1.83 20.72
C LEU A 21 0.03 1.01 21.38
N ASP A 22 -1.06 1.63 21.80
CA ASP A 22 -2.20 0.93 22.37
C ASP A 22 -2.81 -0.06 21.35
N LEU A 23 -3.08 0.42 20.12
CA LEU A 23 -3.62 -0.42 19.06
C LEU A 23 -2.70 -1.58 18.70
N VAL A 24 -1.40 -1.31 18.48
CA VAL A 24 -0.48 -2.37 18.05
C VAL A 24 -0.24 -3.40 19.16
N ASN A 25 -0.19 -3.00 20.41
CA ASN A 25 -0.11 -3.92 21.55
C ASN A 25 -1.35 -4.82 21.66
N HIS A 26 -2.53 -4.27 21.34
CA HIS A 26 -3.75 -5.07 21.28
C HIS A 26 -3.69 -6.08 20.12
N LEU A 27 -3.32 -5.64 18.92
CA LEU A 27 -3.17 -6.51 17.75
C LEU A 27 -2.16 -7.63 17.97
N THR A 28 -1.01 -7.35 18.58
CA THR A 28 0.03 -8.38 18.82
C THR A 28 -0.46 -9.47 19.77
N ARG A 29 -1.31 -9.16 20.74
CA ARG A 29 -1.91 -10.14 21.66
C ARG A 29 -2.99 -10.97 20.97
N GLU A 30 -3.95 -10.29 20.31
CA GLU A 30 -5.08 -10.96 19.67
C GLU A 30 -4.68 -11.85 18.50
N LEU A 31 -3.64 -11.46 17.76
CA LEU A 31 -3.19 -12.14 16.55
C LEU A 31 -1.98 -13.05 16.78
N ALA A 32 -1.58 -13.27 18.03
CA ALA A 32 -0.36 -14.03 18.39
C ALA A 32 -0.34 -15.47 17.86
N SER A 33 -1.48 -16.07 17.56
CA SER A 33 -1.59 -17.45 17.04
C SER A 33 -1.82 -17.52 15.52
N VAL A 34 -2.03 -16.40 14.86
CA VAL A 34 -2.34 -16.37 13.41
C VAL A 34 -1.06 -16.58 12.60
N ARG A 35 -1.07 -17.57 11.68
CA ARG A 35 0.09 -17.94 10.83
C ARG A 35 -0.25 -18.03 9.33
N GLU A 36 -1.52 -18.14 9.01
CA GLU A 36 -1.99 -18.44 7.64
C GLU A 36 -1.92 -17.23 6.70
N VAL A 37 -1.81 -16.03 7.26
CA VAL A 37 -1.77 -14.78 6.49
C VAL A 37 -0.56 -13.93 6.88
N ASP A 38 -0.07 -13.10 5.96
CA ASP A 38 0.84 -12.02 6.27
C ASP A 38 0.03 -10.84 6.81
N MET A 39 0.36 -10.40 8.00
CA MET A 39 -0.27 -9.27 8.67
C MET A 39 0.63 -8.04 8.58
N VAL A 40 0.11 -6.94 8.08
CA VAL A 40 0.87 -5.69 7.88
C VAL A 40 0.15 -4.53 8.55
N VAL A 41 0.86 -3.72 9.31
CA VAL A 41 0.36 -2.45 9.85
C VAL A 41 1.13 -1.29 9.22
N CYS A 42 0.42 -0.29 8.73
CA CYS A 42 1.00 0.90 8.11
C CYS A 42 0.59 2.15 8.91
N PRO A 43 1.30 2.45 10.02
CA PRO A 43 1.02 3.62 10.84
C PRO A 43 1.49 4.91 10.15
N PRO A 44 1.08 6.10 10.61
CA PRO A 44 1.69 7.35 10.18
C PRO A 44 3.18 7.37 10.55
N PHE A 45 3.99 8.12 9.77
CA PHE A 45 5.44 8.18 9.97
C PHE A 45 5.85 8.61 11.38
N THR A 46 5.05 9.47 12.03
CA THR A 46 5.29 9.93 13.41
C THR A 46 5.26 8.82 14.45
N ALA A 47 4.63 7.69 14.16
CA ALA A 47 4.53 6.54 15.06
C ALA A 47 5.38 5.34 14.59
N LEU A 48 5.99 5.43 13.39
CA LEU A 48 6.64 4.29 12.74
C LEU A 48 7.75 3.67 13.61
N SER A 49 8.63 4.50 14.17
CA SER A 49 9.73 4.07 15.02
C SER A 49 9.27 3.33 16.28
N ASP A 50 8.22 3.82 16.92
CA ASP A 50 7.73 3.22 18.16
C ASP A 50 6.94 1.93 17.91
N VAL A 51 6.13 1.90 16.87
CA VAL A 51 5.43 0.68 16.43
C VAL A 51 6.44 -0.39 16.00
N ALA A 52 7.53 -0.02 15.32
CA ALA A 52 8.59 -0.94 14.93
C ALA A 52 9.13 -1.75 16.11
N LYS A 53 9.37 -1.12 17.26
CA LYS A 53 9.89 -1.77 18.47
C LYS A 53 8.95 -2.87 18.99
N ILE A 54 7.64 -2.68 18.86
CA ILE A 54 6.65 -3.64 19.36
C ILE A 54 6.50 -4.82 18.40
N VAL A 55 6.47 -4.57 17.08
CA VAL A 55 6.24 -5.65 16.11
C VAL A 55 7.48 -6.49 15.81
N LEU A 56 8.67 -6.05 16.22
CA LEU A 56 9.96 -6.65 15.87
C LEU A 56 10.03 -8.16 16.13
N GLU A 57 9.48 -8.62 17.25
CA GLU A 57 9.48 -10.02 17.68
C GLU A 57 8.15 -10.73 17.43
N THR A 58 7.33 -10.21 16.53
CA THR A 58 6.00 -10.76 16.21
C THR A 58 5.91 -11.15 14.74
N ASP A 59 4.81 -11.79 14.35
CA ASP A 59 4.50 -12.08 12.94
C ASP A 59 3.85 -10.90 12.20
N ILE A 60 3.56 -9.80 12.89
CA ILE A 60 3.06 -8.57 12.27
C ILE A 60 4.25 -7.85 11.62
N ARG A 61 4.08 -7.50 10.35
CA ARG A 61 5.09 -6.77 9.57
C ARG A 61 4.75 -5.29 9.53
N LEU A 62 5.80 -4.47 9.49
CA LEU A 62 5.66 -3.04 9.37
C LEU A 62 5.61 -2.62 7.91
N GLY A 63 4.67 -1.75 7.57
CA GLY A 63 4.55 -1.06 6.30
C GLY A 63 4.61 0.45 6.47
N ALA A 64 5.03 1.15 5.42
CA ALA A 64 4.96 2.60 5.34
C ALA A 64 3.81 3.03 4.44
N GLN A 65 3.27 4.23 4.68
CA GLN A 65 2.15 4.78 3.89
C GLN A 65 2.58 5.45 2.59
N ASN A 66 3.87 5.71 2.42
CA ASN A 66 4.49 6.29 1.23
C ASN A 66 6.02 6.22 1.37
N MET A 67 6.75 6.50 0.29
CA MET A 67 8.17 6.82 0.28
C MET A 67 8.51 7.67 -0.93
N SER A 68 9.65 8.36 -0.89
CA SER A 68 10.21 9.05 -2.04
C SER A 68 10.81 8.05 -3.05
N GLU A 69 10.77 8.41 -4.32
CA GLU A 69 11.52 7.74 -5.39
C GLU A 69 13.02 8.06 -5.33
N ASN A 70 13.37 9.12 -4.59
CA ASN A 70 14.75 9.58 -4.46
C ASN A 70 15.44 8.96 -3.24
N GLY A 71 16.76 8.86 -3.32
CA GLY A 71 17.61 8.57 -2.17
C GLY A 71 17.73 9.76 -1.21
N ILE A 72 18.70 9.67 -0.32
CA ILE A 72 19.01 10.76 0.62
C ILE A 72 19.43 12.01 -0.16
N GLY A 73 18.86 13.16 0.17
CA GLY A 73 19.16 14.41 -0.52
C GLY A 73 18.29 15.59 -0.08
N ALA A 74 18.31 16.63 -0.89
CA ALA A 74 17.61 17.89 -0.61
C ALA A 74 16.12 17.79 -1.00
N HIS A 75 15.37 16.98 -0.29
CA HIS A 75 13.95 16.73 -0.46
C HIS A 75 13.21 16.94 0.85
N THR A 76 13.07 18.18 1.29
CA THR A 76 12.47 18.54 2.58
C THR A 76 11.08 17.93 2.74
N GLY A 77 10.90 17.12 3.80
CA GLY A 77 9.63 16.47 4.13
C GLY A 77 9.45 15.07 3.53
N GLU A 78 10.33 14.64 2.61
CA GLU A 78 10.27 13.30 2.03
C GLU A 78 10.97 12.25 2.89
N ILE A 79 10.57 11.00 2.71
CA ILE A 79 11.10 9.84 3.41
C ILE A 79 11.81 8.92 2.41
N ALA A 80 13.12 8.78 2.55
CA ALA A 80 13.90 7.88 1.71
C ALA A 80 13.74 6.41 2.16
N ALA A 81 13.92 5.48 1.21
CA ALA A 81 13.86 4.03 1.50
C ALA A 81 14.82 3.59 2.60
N SER A 82 16.02 4.17 2.68
CA SER A 82 17.01 3.88 3.72
C SER A 82 16.51 4.19 5.13
N MET A 83 15.71 5.27 5.30
CA MET A 83 15.10 5.63 6.57
C MET A 83 14.04 4.60 7.00
N LEU A 84 13.29 4.06 6.06
CA LEU A 84 12.30 3.02 6.31
C LEU A 84 12.96 1.69 6.70
N LYS A 85 14.08 1.36 6.07
CA LYS A 85 14.84 0.13 6.36
C LYS A 85 15.41 0.11 7.77
N GLU A 86 15.75 1.25 8.34
CA GLU A 86 16.20 1.38 9.74
C GLU A 86 15.17 0.79 10.71
N PHE A 87 13.88 0.93 10.40
CA PHE A 87 12.78 0.39 11.19
C PHE A 87 12.29 -0.99 10.72
N SER A 88 13.04 -1.68 9.88
CA SER A 88 12.66 -3.00 9.34
C SER A 88 11.34 -2.99 8.57
N VAL A 89 10.99 -1.88 7.95
CA VAL A 89 9.81 -1.77 7.09
C VAL A 89 9.92 -2.76 5.94
N ARG A 90 8.89 -3.58 5.74
CA ARG A 90 8.84 -4.63 4.71
C ARG A 90 7.93 -4.30 3.55
N TYR A 91 6.98 -3.40 3.74
CA TYR A 91 5.97 -3.04 2.76
C TYR A 91 5.85 -1.52 2.65
N VAL A 92 5.43 -1.03 1.50
CA VAL A 92 5.12 0.39 1.31
C VAL A 92 3.91 0.56 0.40
N ILE A 93 2.95 1.36 0.84
CA ILE A 93 1.78 1.74 0.05
C ILE A 93 2.22 2.82 -0.94
N LEU A 94 1.96 2.62 -2.23
CA LEU A 94 2.31 3.55 -3.30
C LEU A 94 1.10 3.86 -4.17
N GLY A 95 0.96 5.12 -4.55
CA GLY A 95 -0.12 5.55 -5.43
C GLY A 95 -1.52 5.40 -4.84
N HIS A 96 -1.65 5.45 -3.50
CA HIS A 96 -2.97 5.45 -2.86
C HIS A 96 -3.85 6.55 -3.45
N SER A 97 -5.15 6.30 -3.59
CA SER A 97 -6.09 7.23 -4.23
C SER A 97 -6.04 8.65 -3.65
N GLU A 98 -5.89 8.77 -2.33
CA GLU A 98 -5.75 10.08 -1.67
C GLU A 98 -4.50 10.83 -2.14
N ARG A 99 -3.38 10.14 -2.35
CA ARG A 99 -2.15 10.77 -2.86
C ARG A 99 -2.25 11.14 -4.33
N ARG A 100 -2.89 10.30 -5.14
CA ARG A 100 -3.21 10.64 -6.54
C ARG A 100 -4.11 11.87 -6.60
N GLN A 101 -5.11 11.95 -5.74
CA GLN A 101 -6.09 13.03 -5.70
C GLN A 101 -5.52 14.34 -5.14
N PHE A 102 -4.90 14.29 -3.97
CA PHE A 102 -4.50 15.47 -3.21
C PHE A 102 -3.07 15.92 -3.48
N GLN A 103 -2.13 15.00 -3.64
CA GLN A 103 -0.73 15.27 -3.97
C GLN A 103 -0.41 15.18 -5.46
N LYS A 104 -1.43 14.87 -6.30
CA LYS A 104 -1.28 14.77 -7.77
C LYS A 104 -0.22 13.75 -8.21
N GLU A 105 -0.07 12.68 -7.47
CA GLU A 105 0.85 11.60 -7.86
C GLU A 105 0.39 10.95 -9.16
N SER A 106 1.26 11.01 -10.17
CA SER A 106 1.03 10.37 -11.46
C SER A 106 1.42 8.89 -11.44
N ASP A 107 0.95 8.14 -12.43
CA ASP A 107 1.35 6.73 -12.60
C ASP A 107 2.85 6.60 -12.82
N GLU A 108 3.47 7.54 -13.54
CA GLU A 108 4.92 7.56 -13.73
C GLU A 108 5.67 7.75 -12.40
N LEU A 109 5.20 8.65 -11.52
CA LEU A 109 5.80 8.83 -10.20
C LEU A 109 5.64 7.57 -9.35
N VAL A 110 4.48 6.92 -9.39
CA VAL A 110 4.24 5.65 -8.69
C VAL A 110 5.18 4.56 -9.19
N SER A 111 5.41 4.47 -10.51
CA SER A 111 6.39 3.55 -11.10
C SER A 111 7.80 3.81 -10.57
N LYS A 112 8.26 5.06 -10.56
CA LYS A 112 9.59 5.42 -10.00
C LYS A 112 9.72 5.00 -8.54
N LYS A 113 8.68 5.23 -7.73
CA LYS A 113 8.63 4.79 -6.33
C LYS A 113 8.66 3.27 -6.20
N ALA A 114 7.95 2.54 -7.06
CA ALA A 114 7.95 1.09 -7.06
C ALA A 114 9.34 0.52 -7.37
N HIS A 115 10.03 1.07 -8.35
CA HIS A 115 11.42 0.72 -8.65
C HIS A 115 12.35 0.99 -7.46
N ALA A 116 12.24 2.15 -6.82
CA ALA A 116 13.02 2.51 -5.64
C ALA A 116 12.73 1.58 -4.45
N ALA A 117 11.47 1.18 -4.24
CA ALA A 117 11.08 0.22 -3.21
C ALA A 117 11.72 -1.15 -3.46
N HIS A 118 11.65 -1.68 -4.69
CA HIS A 118 12.31 -2.94 -5.07
C HIS A 118 13.82 -2.89 -4.89
N ALA A 119 14.47 -1.81 -5.32
CA ALA A 119 15.90 -1.62 -5.12
C ALA A 119 16.30 -1.64 -3.64
N ALA A 120 15.41 -1.19 -2.76
CA ALA A 120 15.60 -1.23 -1.31
C ALA A 120 15.12 -2.54 -0.65
N LEU A 121 14.62 -3.52 -1.41
CA LEU A 121 14.03 -4.76 -0.89
C LEU A 121 12.81 -4.51 0.01
N ILE A 122 12.04 -3.47 -0.28
CA ILE A 122 10.74 -3.17 0.32
C ILE A 122 9.67 -3.56 -0.70
N ARG A 123 8.69 -4.36 -0.28
CA ARG A 123 7.62 -4.83 -1.17
C ARG A 123 6.58 -3.73 -1.40
N PRO A 124 6.37 -3.26 -2.63
CA PRO A 124 5.35 -2.24 -2.88
C PRO A 124 3.94 -2.83 -2.86
N ILE A 125 3.02 -2.08 -2.26
CA ILE A 125 1.57 -2.26 -2.38
C ILE A 125 1.09 -1.13 -3.28
N VAL A 126 0.96 -1.40 -4.57
CA VAL A 126 0.57 -0.40 -5.57
C VAL A 126 -0.96 -0.34 -5.64
N CYS A 127 -1.50 0.85 -5.38
CA CYS A 127 -2.93 1.10 -5.38
C CYS A 127 -3.41 1.58 -6.74
N VAL A 128 -4.52 1.01 -7.19
CA VAL A 128 -5.23 1.41 -8.42
C VAL A 128 -6.73 1.45 -8.14
N GLY A 129 -7.45 2.29 -8.85
CA GLY A 129 -8.90 2.38 -8.68
C GLY A 129 -9.50 3.59 -9.39
N GLU A 130 -10.76 3.47 -9.75
CA GLU A 130 -11.52 4.46 -10.49
C GLU A 130 -12.38 5.35 -9.57
N LEU A 131 -12.66 6.56 -10.05
CA LEU A 131 -13.64 7.46 -9.45
C LEU A 131 -15.07 7.02 -9.82
N LEU A 132 -16.07 7.57 -9.11
CA LEU A 132 -17.48 7.26 -9.35
C LEU A 132 -17.91 7.58 -10.79
N GLU A 133 -17.50 8.71 -11.32
CA GLU A 133 -17.81 9.13 -12.70
C GLU A 133 -17.30 8.13 -13.75
N HIS A 134 -16.12 7.56 -13.52
CA HIS A 134 -15.56 6.52 -14.40
C HIS A 134 -16.36 5.22 -14.33
N ARG A 135 -16.80 4.85 -13.13
CA ARG A 135 -17.62 3.65 -12.95
C ARG A 135 -18.98 3.79 -13.59
N GLU A 136 -19.65 4.93 -13.38
CA GLU A 136 -20.99 5.20 -13.93
C GLU A 136 -20.96 5.32 -15.47
N SER A 137 -19.84 5.74 -16.05
CA SER A 137 -19.63 5.82 -17.50
C SER A 137 -19.07 4.53 -18.13
N GLY A 138 -18.87 3.47 -17.35
CA GLY A 138 -18.37 2.18 -17.85
C GLY A 138 -16.87 2.18 -18.17
N GLN A 139 -16.09 3.12 -17.64
CA GLN A 139 -14.66 3.30 -17.92
C GLN A 139 -13.73 2.64 -16.88
N THR A 140 -14.27 1.81 -15.97
CA THR A 140 -13.51 1.18 -14.89
C THR A 140 -12.25 0.46 -15.40
N GLU A 141 -12.40 -0.42 -16.39
CA GLU A 141 -11.29 -1.21 -16.94
C GLU A 141 -10.26 -0.35 -17.65
N ASP A 142 -10.69 0.67 -18.40
CA ASP A 142 -9.78 1.60 -19.08
C ASP A 142 -8.93 2.39 -18.09
N ILE A 143 -9.54 2.90 -17.01
CA ILE A 143 -8.84 3.66 -15.98
C ILE A 143 -7.88 2.75 -15.20
N VAL A 144 -8.36 1.62 -14.71
CA VAL A 144 -7.54 0.67 -13.96
C VAL A 144 -6.41 0.11 -14.82
N GLY A 145 -6.70 -0.24 -16.08
CA GLY A 145 -5.68 -0.71 -17.04
C GLY A 145 -4.61 0.34 -17.32
N THR A 146 -4.99 1.60 -17.47
CA THR A 146 -4.04 2.72 -17.64
C THR A 146 -3.16 2.88 -16.42
N GLN A 147 -3.74 2.88 -15.22
CA GLN A 147 -3.00 2.97 -13.96
C GLN A 147 -2.03 1.79 -13.79
N LEU A 148 -2.45 0.57 -14.09
CA LEU A 148 -1.58 -0.62 -14.05
C LEU A 148 -0.40 -0.46 -15.00
N LYS A 149 -0.68 -0.15 -16.27
CA LYS A 149 0.36 0.01 -17.30
C LYS A 149 1.37 1.09 -16.93
N GLY A 150 0.91 2.23 -16.42
CA GLY A 150 1.78 3.35 -16.04
C GLY A 150 2.53 3.10 -14.74
N SER A 151 1.82 2.65 -13.69
CA SER A 151 2.41 2.49 -12.34
C SER A 151 3.36 1.29 -12.23
N LEU A 152 3.24 0.29 -13.10
CA LEU A 152 4.09 -0.91 -13.11
C LEU A 152 5.09 -0.92 -14.26
N ALA A 153 5.19 0.19 -15.00
CA ALA A 153 6.06 0.29 -16.17
C ALA A 153 7.52 -0.06 -15.83
N GLY A 154 8.10 -0.99 -16.61
CA GLY A 154 9.49 -1.39 -16.47
C GLY A 154 9.82 -2.36 -15.34
N LEU A 155 8.85 -2.79 -14.53
CA LEU A 155 9.08 -3.83 -13.53
C LEU A 155 9.33 -5.18 -14.20
N SER A 156 10.33 -5.93 -13.73
CA SER A 156 10.61 -7.29 -14.22
C SER A 156 9.55 -8.29 -13.69
N ALA A 157 9.53 -9.49 -14.29
CA ALA A 157 8.64 -10.57 -13.81
C ALA A 157 8.92 -10.93 -12.34
N GLU A 158 10.19 -10.94 -11.93
CA GLU A 158 10.59 -11.20 -10.53
C GLU A 158 10.09 -10.10 -9.61
N GLN A 159 10.20 -8.83 -10.00
CA GLN A 159 9.67 -7.70 -9.23
C GLN A 159 8.14 -7.76 -9.14
N MET A 160 7.47 -8.15 -10.21
CA MET A 160 6.02 -8.35 -10.20
C MET A 160 5.56 -9.44 -9.23
N LEU A 161 6.34 -10.51 -9.03
CA LEU A 161 6.03 -11.55 -8.03
C LEU A 161 6.09 -11.03 -6.59
N GLU A 162 6.86 -9.97 -6.35
CA GLU A 162 7.00 -9.32 -5.04
C GLU A 162 6.12 -8.05 -4.90
N THR A 163 5.40 -7.67 -5.95
CA THR A 163 4.49 -6.52 -5.95
C THR A 163 3.08 -6.96 -5.57
N ILE A 164 2.44 -6.21 -4.68
CA ILE A 164 1.03 -6.39 -4.31
C ILE A 164 0.22 -5.32 -5.03
N LEU A 165 -0.88 -5.73 -5.66
CA LEU A 165 -1.84 -4.80 -6.26
C LEU A 165 -3.05 -4.67 -5.35
N ALA A 166 -3.35 -3.44 -4.94
CA ALA A 166 -4.51 -3.11 -4.13
C ALA A 166 -5.53 -2.35 -4.98
N TYR A 167 -6.65 -2.99 -5.27
CA TYR A 167 -7.76 -2.31 -5.92
C TYR A 167 -8.57 -1.52 -4.90
N GLU A 168 -8.70 -0.23 -5.14
CA GLU A 168 -9.48 0.70 -4.33
C GLU A 168 -10.67 1.21 -5.16
N PRO A 169 -11.91 0.75 -4.93
CA PRO A 169 -13.07 1.43 -5.48
C PRO A 169 -13.19 2.81 -4.82
N VAL A 170 -12.55 3.84 -5.42
CA VAL A 170 -12.40 5.18 -4.79
C VAL A 170 -13.76 5.78 -4.44
N TRP A 171 -14.77 5.50 -5.25
CA TRP A 171 -16.16 5.90 -5.03
C TRP A 171 -16.81 5.28 -3.77
N ALA A 172 -16.21 4.25 -3.19
CA ALA A 172 -16.66 3.62 -1.94
C ALA A 172 -15.88 4.08 -0.71
N ILE A 173 -14.80 4.86 -0.88
CA ILE A 173 -13.95 5.31 0.24
C ILE A 173 -14.56 6.56 0.88
N GLY A 174 -15.06 6.43 2.12
CA GLY A 174 -15.56 7.56 2.90
C GLY A 174 -16.83 8.22 2.36
N THR A 175 -17.53 7.59 1.41
CA THR A 175 -18.72 8.14 0.75
C THR A 175 -20.04 7.59 1.29
N GLY A 176 -19.98 6.57 2.16
CA GLY A 176 -21.16 5.80 2.57
C GLY A 176 -21.65 4.77 1.53
N LYS A 177 -21.06 4.75 0.34
CA LYS A 177 -21.27 3.68 -0.66
C LYS A 177 -20.33 2.50 -0.37
N THR A 178 -20.75 1.30 -0.72
CA THR A 178 -19.94 0.09 -0.60
C THR A 178 -19.89 -0.65 -1.93
N ALA A 179 -18.74 -1.19 -2.29
CA ALA A 179 -18.64 -2.11 -3.42
C ALA A 179 -19.18 -3.47 -3.00
N SER A 180 -19.95 -4.13 -3.87
CA SER A 180 -20.33 -5.52 -3.64
C SER A 180 -19.13 -6.44 -3.87
N PRO A 181 -19.14 -7.66 -3.28
CA PRO A 181 -18.10 -8.66 -3.56
C PRO A 181 -17.95 -8.96 -5.06
N GLU A 182 -19.05 -8.98 -5.81
CA GLU A 182 -19.06 -9.25 -7.26
C GLU A 182 -18.37 -8.11 -8.03
N GLN A 183 -18.65 -6.86 -7.67
CA GLN A 183 -18.00 -5.69 -8.25
C GLN A 183 -16.49 -5.69 -8.01
N ALA A 184 -16.07 -6.03 -6.79
CA ALA A 184 -14.64 -6.15 -6.47
C ALA A 184 -14.00 -7.31 -7.24
N GLN A 185 -14.68 -8.47 -7.32
CA GLN A 185 -14.19 -9.65 -8.01
C GLN A 185 -14.05 -9.42 -9.53
N GLU A 186 -14.98 -8.70 -10.16
CA GLU A 186 -14.91 -8.30 -11.57
C GLU A 186 -13.60 -7.58 -11.88
N VAL A 187 -13.30 -6.53 -11.12
CA VAL A 187 -12.07 -5.75 -11.31
C VAL A 187 -10.82 -6.54 -10.94
N HIS A 188 -10.86 -7.37 -9.89
CA HIS A 188 -9.75 -8.27 -9.56
C HIS A 188 -9.47 -9.28 -10.68
N ALA A 189 -10.50 -9.81 -11.32
CA ALA A 189 -10.34 -10.72 -12.46
C ALA A 189 -9.70 -10.01 -13.65
N PHE A 190 -10.17 -8.80 -13.96
CA PHE A 190 -9.56 -7.94 -14.99
C PHE A 190 -8.08 -7.68 -14.69
N ILE A 191 -7.73 -7.21 -13.49
CA ILE A 191 -6.34 -6.93 -13.10
C ILE A 191 -5.45 -8.17 -13.27
N ARG A 192 -5.96 -9.36 -12.97
CA ARG A 192 -5.20 -10.62 -13.11
C ARG A 192 -5.03 -11.08 -14.55
N GLY A 193 -5.84 -10.57 -15.46
CA GLY A 193 -5.76 -10.84 -16.88
C GLY A 193 -4.76 -9.96 -17.63
N GLN A 194 -4.29 -8.86 -16.99
CA GLN A 194 -3.29 -7.96 -17.56
C GLN A 194 -1.87 -8.48 -17.30
#